data_9b5bcc5f772c768c84afbd74eaf7ba38
#
_entry.id   9b5bcc5f772c768c84afbd74eaf7ba38
#
_cell.length_a   1.000
_cell.length_b   1.000
_cell.length_c   1.000
_cell.angle_alpha   90.00
_cell.angle_beta   90.00
_cell.angle_gamma   90.00
#
_symmetry.space_group_name_H-M   'P 1'
#
loop_
_entity.id
_entity.type
_entity.pdbx_description
1 polymer ?
#
loop_
_entity_poly.entity_id
_entity_poly.type
_entity_poly.pdbx_seq_one_letter_code
_entity_poly.pdbx_strand_id
1 'polypeptide(L)'
;LNGRPATPRTVQEEIVMPGFANRIEDILASSTRRGLPRKLTHPQSDVAAYMKGVDNFCRVMAIRPGDHVVMLTDPLLDPRVIQAVQGLARGRGATFISYMGDSTRYVTIPDEAKALLERATFVVSTWFASVIDPFCMALRRNKGQRWVKITFFRDLDLLHTPQAQFPVELLGEIVRATGRLFPEKGDFLMRFTDPRGTDFRIPYSDAMLQKLKRHNRWRGQNTAEEDGCYVHYLPTHGPNLFEPGMVGLQPEEKIGIEGMIWAQWAVGFDKPFASPVGVEFRDDVVHAVHGEGFEAEVLRDYLIGGTLEEVGCGHVPKAPRFDIYPAGPNSPGALHFGINALQPSEYLRRVMPNWEEPHIHMDLVTYDSTVTAGNKPMIEDGYLLSLRDPAVRAMAERYGDPVDLLEAYPV
;
A
#
# COMPACT_ATOMS: atom_id res chain seq x y z
N LEU A 1 -59.93 -1.11 -29.99
CA LEU A 1 -58.86 -2.02 -30.35
C LEU A 1 -57.64 -1.24 -30.82
N ASN A 2 -56.82 -0.69 -29.91
CA ASN A 2 -55.57 -0.02 -30.23
C ASN A 2 -54.47 -0.65 -29.39
N GLY A 3 -53.80 -1.67 -29.98
CA GLY A 3 -52.56 -2.23 -29.46
C GLY A 3 -51.41 -1.25 -29.70
N ARG A 4 -50.84 -0.70 -28.62
CA ARG A 4 -49.54 -0.05 -28.67
C ARG A 4 -48.46 -1.12 -28.66
N PRO A 5 -47.42 -1.04 -29.52
CA PRO A 5 -46.31 -1.96 -29.46
C PRO A 5 -45.49 -1.69 -28.19
N ALA A 6 -45.19 -2.72 -27.44
CA ALA A 6 -44.26 -2.66 -26.32
C ALA A 6 -42.86 -2.34 -26.84
N THR A 7 -42.31 -1.23 -26.36
CA THR A 7 -40.88 -0.88 -26.51
C THR A 7 -40.04 -1.98 -25.85
N PRO A 8 -39.05 -2.55 -26.53
CA PRO A 8 -38.13 -3.47 -25.87
C PRO A 8 -37.33 -2.69 -24.79
N ARG A 9 -37.49 -3.08 -23.53
CA ARG A 9 -36.54 -2.73 -22.48
C ARG A 9 -35.23 -3.37 -22.86
N THR A 10 -34.28 -2.57 -23.33
CA THR A 10 -32.87 -2.94 -23.33
C THR A 10 -32.46 -3.05 -21.86
N VAL A 11 -32.50 -4.26 -21.31
CA VAL A 11 -31.73 -4.60 -20.13
C VAL A 11 -30.30 -4.58 -20.60
N GLN A 12 -29.61 -3.47 -20.36
CA GLN A 12 -28.15 -3.51 -20.28
C GLN A 12 -27.84 -4.41 -19.09
N GLU A 13 -27.59 -5.69 -19.35
CA GLU A 13 -26.88 -6.53 -18.41
C GLU A 13 -25.50 -5.88 -18.23
N GLU A 14 -25.32 -5.19 -17.11
CA GLU A 14 -23.98 -4.88 -16.61
C GLU A 14 -23.26 -6.23 -16.51
N ILE A 15 -22.33 -6.48 -17.40
CA ILE A 15 -21.42 -7.60 -17.26
C ILE A 15 -20.53 -7.26 -16.08
N VAL A 16 -20.99 -7.58 -14.88
CA VAL A 16 -20.16 -7.58 -13.67
C VAL A 16 -19.18 -8.72 -13.85
N MET A 17 -17.95 -8.39 -14.19
CA MET A 17 -16.86 -9.35 -14.33
C MET A 17 -16.66 -10.03 -12.96
N PRO A 18 -16.92 -11.32 -12.81
CA PRO A 18 -16.83 -11.98 -11.51
C PRO A 18 -15.38 -11.97 -11.01
N GLY A 19 -15.18 -11.51 -9.79
CA GLY A 19 -13.88 -11.56 -9.11
C GLY A 19 -12.91 -10.42 -9.45
N PHE A 20 -13.35 -9.37 -10.16
CA PHE A 20 -12.54 -8.21 -10.48
C PHE A 20 -13.13 -6.93 -9.89
N ALA A 21 -12.38 -6.25 -9.04
CA ALA A 21 -12.71 -4.90 -8.56
C ALA A 21 -12.09 -3.89 -9.52
N ASN A 22 -12.92 -3.19 -10.27
CA ASN A 22 -12.49 -2.28 -11.33
C ASN A 22 -12.42 -0.81 -10.89
N ARG A 23 -12.69 -0.54 -9.60
CA ARG A 23 -12.69 0.80 -9.03
C ARG A 23 -12.09 0.78 -7.63
N ILE A 24 -11.56 1.92 -7.20
CA ILE A 24 -11.00 2.10 -5.85
C ILE A 24 -12.03 1.80 -4.78
N GLU A 25 -13.30 2.18 -4.99
CA GLU A 25 -14.39 1.89 -4.05
C GLU A 25 -14.54 0.40 -3.77
N ASP A 26 -14.46 -0.43 -4.81
CA ASP A 26 -14.60 -1.87 -4.68
C ASP A 26 -13.44 -2.47 -3.88
N ILE A 27 -12.21 -1.99 -4.14
CA ILE A 27 -11.01 -2.37 -3.38
C ILE A 27 -11.14 -1.95 -1.92
N LEU A 28 -11.52 -0.70 -1.66
CA LEU A 28 -11.68 -0.17 -0.30
C LEU A 28 -12.78 -0.91 0.45
N ALA A 29 -13.94 -1.11 -0.18
CA ALA A 29 -15.06 -1.84 0.41
C ALA A 29 -14.69 -3.30 0.71
N SER A 30 -13.96 -3.95 -0.20
CA SER A 30 -13.46 -5.32 -0.03
C SER A 30 -12.47 -5.40 1.14
N SER A 31 -11.51 -4.47 1.19
CA SER A 31 -10.52 -4.37 2.28
C SER A 31 -11.20 -4.19 3.64
N THR A 32 -12.17 -3.27 3.72
CA THR A 32 -12.92 -3.03 4.95
C THR A 32 -13.65 -4.28 5.42
N ARG A 33 -14.38 -4.95 4.52
CA ARG A 33 -15.17 -6.14 4.88
C ARG A 33 -14.32 -7.31 5.35
N ARG A 34 -13.16 -7.52 4.75
CA ARG A 34 -12.28 -8.65 5.08
C ARG A 34 -11.26 -8.32 6.16
N GLY A 35 -10.92 -7.05 6.32
CA GLY A 35 -10.07 -6.57 7.39
C GLY A 35 -10.77 -6.47 8.75
N LEU A 36 -12.09 -6.66 8.82
CA LEU A 36 -12.80 -6.65 10.09
C LEU A 36 -12.39 -7.85 10.94
N PRO A 37 -12.08 -7.63 12.22
CA PRO A 37 -11.76 -8.72 13.13
C PRO A 37 -12.98 -9.63 13.27
N ARG A 38 -12.73 -10.93 13.33
CA ARG A 38 -13.78 -11.89 13.71
C ARG A 38 -14.23 -11.56 15.13
N LYS A 39 -15.53 -11.70 15.39
CA LYS A 39 -16.07 -11.52 16.73
C LYS A 39 -15.30 -12.39 17.70
N LEU A 40 -14.61 -11.76 18.64
CA LEU A 40 -13.89 -12.46 19.69
C LEU A 40 -14.88 -13.12 20.63
N THR A 41 -14.54 -14.30 21.11
CA THR A 41 -15.42 -15.09 21.97
C THR A 41 -15.35 -14.64 23.44
N HIS A 42 -14.35 -13.83 23.78
CA HIS A 42 -14.10 -13.41 25.17
C HIS A 42 -14.05 -11.87 25.27
N PRO A 43 -15.08 -11.23 25.88
CA PRO A 43 -15.20 -9.77 25.92
C PRO A 43 -14.01 -9.03 26.56
N GLN A 44 -13.36 -9.64 27.57
CA GLN A 44 -12.18 -9.05 28.20
C GLN A 44 -10.96 -9.03 27.27
N SER A 45 -10.78 -10.07 26.46
CA SER A 45 -9.72 -10.11 25.46
C SER A 45 -9.96 -9.06 24.38
N ASP A 46 -11.21 -8.81 24.02
CA ASP A 46 -11.60 -7.79 23.05
C ASP A 46 -11.16 -6.40 23.49
N VAL A 47 -11.45 -6.04 24.75
CA VAL A 47 -11.08 -4.72 25.29
C VAL A 47 -9.56 -4.55 25.34
N ALA A 48 -8.83 -5.57 25.81
CA ALA A 48 -7.37 -5.50 25.89
C ALA A 48 -6.71 -5.38 24.50
N ALA A 49 -7.20 -6.12 23.54
CA ALA A 49 -6.74 -6.05 22.14
C ALA A 49 -7.03 -4.68 21.52
N TYR A 50 -8.24 -4.17 21.71
CA TYR A 50 -8.63 -2.85 21.23
C TYR A 50 -7.76 -1.75 21.82
N MET A 51 -7.47 -1.78 23.10
CA MET A 51 -6.64 -0.77 23.78
C MET A 51 -5.22 -0.73 23.23
N LYS A 52 -4.62 -1.88 22.86
CA LYS A 52 -3.31 -1.91 22.19
C LYS A 52 -3.37 -1.24 20.83
N GLY A 53 -4.39 -1.52 20.02
CA GLY A 53 -4.59 -0.87 18.74
C GLY A 53 -4.81 0.64 18.86
N VAL A 54 -5.59 1.08 19.86
CA VAL A 54 -5.79 2.50 20.16
C VAL A 54 -4.48 3.18 20.55
N ASP A 55 -3.66 2.57 21.41
CA ASP A 55 -2.36 3.12 21.80
C ASP A 55 -1.45 3.30 20.58
N ASN A 56 -1.31 2.26 19.78
CA ASN A 56 -0.53 2.33 18.52
C ASN A 56 -1.07 3.41 17.58
N PHE A 57 -2.39 3.50 17.41
CA PHE A 57 -3.01 4.56 16.60
C PHE A 57 -2.63 5.96 17.10
N CYS A 58 -2.75 6.20 18.40
CA CYS A 58 -2.39 7.46 19.02
C CYS A 58 -0.90 7.80 18.85
N ARG A 59 -0.02 6.79 18.90
CA ARG A 59 1.44 6.94 18.71
C ARG A 59 1.79 7.25 17.27
N VAL A 60 1.17 6.55 16.31
CA VAL A 60 1.40 6.82 14.88
C VAL A 60 0.94 8.22 14.53
N MET A 61 -0.23 8.65 15.01
CA MET A 61 -0.75 10.00 14.75
C MET A 61 0.16 11.08 15.33
N ALA A 62 0.73 10.91 16.51
CA ALA A 62 1.66 11.86 17.13
C ALA A 62 1.18 13.33 17.11
N ILE A 63 -0.14 13.57 17.25
CA ILE A 63 -0.74 14.91 17.27
C ILE A 63 -0.22 15.68 18.48
N ARG A 64 0.21 16.92 18.28
CA ARG A 64 0.82 17.81 19.29
C ARG A 64 -0.16 18.87 19.75
N PRO A 65 0.01 19.41 20.96
CA PRO A 65 -0.71 20.62 21.40
C PRO A 65 -0.47 21.76 20.40
N GLY A 66 -1.55 22.45 20.03
CA GLY A 66 -1.51 23.57 19.09
C GLY A 66 -1.50 23.19 17.61
N ASP A 67 -1.52 21.90 17.26
CA ASP A 67 -1.68 21.49 15.86
C ASP A 67 -3.02 21.99 15.27
N HIS A 68 -2.98 22.33 14.00
CA HIS A 68 -4.15 22.54 13.16
C HIS A 68 -4.36 21.29 12.32
N VAL A 69 -5.21 20.36 12.80
CA VAL A 69 -5.48 19.08 12.15
C VAL A 69 -6.53 19.25 11.07
N VAL A 70 -6.19 18.91 9.84
CA VAL A 70 -7.14 18.77 8.73
C VAL A 70 -7.25 17.29 8.36
N MET A 71 -8.49 16.80 8.27
CA MET A 71 -8.74 15.43 7.86
C MET A 71 -9.49 15.41 6.53
N LEU A 72 -8.87 14.85 5.49
CA LEU A 72 -9.51 14.59 4.20
C LEU A 72 -10.20 13.23 4.26
N THR A 73 -11.52 13.23 4.05
CA THR A 73 -12.36 12.04 4.19
C THR A 73 -13.23 11.83 2.97
N ASP A 74 -13.84 10.67 2.88
CA ASP A 74 -14.82 10.31 1.86
C ASP A 74 -16.04 9.60 2.46
N PRO A 75 -17.14 9.45 1.70
CA PRO A 75 -18.39 8.85 2.19
C PRO A 75 -18.29 7.39 2.61
N LEU A 76 -17.23 6.67 2.20
CA LEU A 76 -17.05 5.26 2.53
C LEU A 76 -16.34 5.05 3.87
N LEU A 77 -15.81 6.13 4.49
CA LEU A 77 -15.12 6.03 5.77
C LEU A 77 -16.12 5.90 6.91
N ASP A 78 -15.90 4.94 7.81
CA ASP A 78 -16.64 4.83 9.07
C ASP A 78 -16.57 6.15 9.85
N PRO A 79 -17.72 6.77 10.18
CA PRO A 79 -17.75 8.03 10.95
C PRO A 79 -17.04 7.94 12.30
N ARG A 80 -16.95 6.75 12.91
CA ARG A 80 -16.22 6.54 14.17
C ARG A 80 -14.72 6.82 14.03
N VAL A 81 -14.13 6.60 12.85
CA VAL A 81 -12.73 6.96 12.56
C VAL A 81 -12.54 8.48 12.61
N ILE A 82 -13.47 9.25 12.02
CA ILE A 82 -13.44 10.71 12.09
C ILE A 82 -13.53 11.18 13.54
N GLN A 83 -14.47 10.59 14.30
CA GLN A 83 -14.65 10.91 15.72
C GLN A 83 -13.42 10.56 16.56
N ALA A 84 -12.74 9.44 16.26
CA ALA A 84 -11.52 9.04 16.95
C ALA A 84 -10.37 10.05 16.71
N VAL A 85 -10.15 10.46 15.45
CA VAL A 85 -9.15 11.50 15.12
C VAL A 85 -9.50 12.83 15.76
N GLN A 86 -10.77 13.24 15.68
CA GLN A 86 -11.26 14.48 16.32
C GLN A 86 -11.06 14.45 17.84
N GLY A 87 -11.44 13.33 18.49
CA GLY A 87 -11.28 13.15 19.93
C GLY A 87 -9.81 13.20 20.35
N LEU A 88 -8.93 12.54 19.58
CA LEU A 88 -7.48 12.59 19.81
C LEU A 88 -6.94 14.02 19.67
N ALA A 89 -7.30 14.73 18.59
CA ALA A 89 -6.86 16.11 18.36
C ALA A 89 -7.28 17.02 19.51
N ARG A 90 -8.56 17.00 19.89
CA ARG A 90 -9.09 17.82 21.00
C ARG A 90 -8.47 17.45 22.34
N GLY A 91 -8.29 16.17 22.63
CA GLY A 91 -7.64 15.68 23.83
C GLY A 91 -6.18 16.10 23.97
N ARG A 92 -5.53 16.39 22.85
CA ARG A 92 -4.16 16.93 22.79
C ARG A 92 -4.10 18.46 22.73
N GLY A 93 -5.22 19.17 22.76
CA GLY A 93 -5.25 20.62 22.64
C GLY A 93 -4.98 21.14 21.21
N ALA A 94 -5.28 20.33 20.20
CA ALA A 94 -5.23 20.68 18.79
C ALA A 94 -6.61 21.09 18.28
N THR A 95 -6.64 21.87 17.18
CA THR A 95 -7.88 22.14 16.45
C THR A 95 -8.13 21.03 15.41
N PHE A 96 -9.38 20.83 15.02
CA PHE A 96 -9.75 19.80 14.05
C PHE A 96 -10.80 20.30 13.07
N ILE A 97 -10.56 20.06 11.79
CA ILE A 97 -11.51 20.26 10.70
C ILE A 97 -11.49 19.01 9.82
N SER A 98 -12.64 18.50 9.43
CA SER A 98 -12.76 17.47 8.39
C SER A 98 -13.33 18.06 7.12
N TYR A 99 -12.78 17.66 5.97
CA TYR A 99 -13.29 17.95 4.65
C TYR A 99 -13.68 16.63 3.99
N MET A 100 -14.95 16.49 3.61
CA MET A 100 -15.45 15.30 2.94
C MET A 100 -15.56 15.56 1.45
N GLY A 101 -14.97 14.68 0.65
CA GLY A 101 -15.06 14.72 -0.79
C GLY A 101 -15.06 13.30 -1.37
N ASP A 102 -15.16 13.19 -2.68
CA ASP A 102 -15.12 11.92 -3.39
C ASP A 102 -13.65 11.54 -3.68
N SER A 103 -13.04 10.78 -2.76
CA SER A 103 -11.63 10.39 -2.85
C SER A 103 -11.28 9.56 -4.08
N THR A 104 -12.29 8.99 -4.75
CA THR A 104 -12.10 8.12 -5.90
C THR A 104 -12.07 8.89 -7.22
N ARG A 105 -12.64 10.09 -7.24
CA ARG A 105 -12.66 10.97 -8.40
C ARG A 105 -11.47 11.91 -8.47
N TYR A 106 -10.85 12.21 -7.32
CA TYR A 106 -9.79 13.20 -7.26
C TYR A 106 -8.42 12.54 -7.32
N VAL A 107 -7.75 12.78 -8.41
CA VAL A 107 -6.31 12.54 -8.55
C VAL A 107 -5.51 13.79 -8.19
N THR A 108 -6.18 14.94 -8.14
CA THR A 108 -5.67 16.24 -7.69
C THR A 108 -6.53 16.77 -6.55
N ILE A 109 -5.95 17.60 -5.70
CA ILE A 109 -6.66 18.21 -4.58
C ILE A 109 -7.54 19.36 -5.12
N PRO A 110 -8.86 19.39 -4.82
CA PRO A 110 -9.72 20.49 -5.18
C PRO A 110 -9.35 21.78 -4.45
N ASP A 111 -9.61 22.93 -5.08
CA ASP A 111 -9.16 24.24 -4.57
C ASP A 111 -9.71 24.58 -3.20
N GLU A 112 -10.92 24.15 -2.88
CA GLU A 112 -11.52 24.33 -1.55
C GLU A 112 -10.74 23.60 -0.47
N ALA A 113 -10.26 22.39 -0.77
CA ALA A 113 -9.43 21.62 0.15
C ALA A 113 -8.02 22.22 0.27
N LYS A 114 -7.45 22.80 -0.80
CA LYS A 114 -6.13 23.44 -0.78
C LYS A 114 -6.07 24.55 0.25
N ALA A 115 -7.09 25.41 0.31
CA ALA A 115 -7.15 26.52 1.27
C ALA A 115 -7.14 26.05 2.74
N LEU A 116 -7.74 24.89 3.03
CA LEU A 116 -7.69 24.26 4.35
C LEU A 116 -6.30 23.67 4.64
N LEU A 117 -5.75 22.96 3.66
CA LEU A 117 -4.43 22.31 3.78
C LEU A 117 -3.30 23.32 3.97
N GLU A 118 -3.38 24.50 3.34
CA GLU A 118 -2.38 25.54 3.53
C GLU A 118 -2.23 26.02 4.98
N ARG A 119 -3.29 25.92 5.77
CA ARG A 119 -3.31 26.32 7.18
C ARG A 119 -3.02 25.17 8.14
N ALA A 120 -3.05 23.94 7.64
CA ALA A 120 -2.80 22.77 8.46
C ALA A 120 -1.34 22.69 8.90
N THR A 121 -1.10 22.15 10.09
CA THR A 121 0.22 21.68 10.55
C THR A 121 0.28 20.15 10.52
N PHE A 122 -0.90 19.52 10.57
CA PHE A 122 -1.06 18.08 10.58
C PHE A 122 -2.21 17.66 9.68
N VAL A 123 -2.00 16.67 8.83
CA VAL A 123 -3.03 16.18 7.90
C VAL A 123 -3.23 14.69 8.07
N VAL A 124 -4.49 14.26 8.15
CA VAL A 124 -4.91 12.86 8.05
C VAL A 124 -5.69 12.70 6.76
N SER A 125 -5.38 11.69 5.95
CA SER A 125 -6.02 11.56 4.63
C SER A 125 -6.38 10.14 4.26
N THR A 126 -7.62 9.93 3.80
CA THR A 126 -8.03 8.72 3.09
C THR A 126 -7.77 8.81 1.58
N TRP A 127 -7.42 9.98 1.06
CA TRP A 127 -7.34 10.26 -0.37
C TRP A 127 -6.02 9.81 -0.99
N PHE A 128 -6.09 9.13 -2.12
CA PHE A 128 -4.91 8.78 -2.91
C PHE A 128 -4.18 10.03 -3.44
N ALA A 129 -4.92 11.06 -3.84
CA ALA A 129 -4.33 12.33 -4.28
C ALA A 129 -3.33 12.91 -3.25
N SER A 130 -3.51 12.66 -1.96
CA SER A 130 -2.57 13.13 -0.93
C SER A 130 -1.15 12.56 -1.07
N VAL A 131 -0.99 11.44 -1.77
CA VAL A 131 0.30 10.80 -2.04
C VAL A 131 1.03 11.48 -3.20
N ILE A 132 0.31 11.64 -4.31
CA ILE A 132 0.87 11.95 -5.64
C ILE A 132 0.73 13.43 -6.01
N ASP A 133 -0.18 14.16 -5.42
CA ASP A 133 -0.44 15.56 -5.78
C ASP A 133 0.76 16.47 -5.45
N PRO A 134 1.31 17.19 -6.45
CA PRO A 134 2.49 18.05 -6.26
C PRO A 134 2.30 19.14 -5.20
N PHE A 135 1.06 19.65 -5.04
CA PHE A 135 0.74 20.65 -4.01
C PHE A 135 0.92 20.06 -2.61
N CYS A 136 0.38 18.84 -2.36
CA CYS A 136 0.56 18.15 -1.07
C CYS A 136 2.04 17.86 -0.78
N MET A 137 2.79 17.43 -1.79
CA MET A 137 4.23 17.19 -1.66
C MET A 137 4.98 18.49 -1.32
N ALA A 138 4.60 19.62 -1.94
CA ALA A 138 5.20 20.91 -1.66
C ALA A 138 4.90 21.38 -0.21
N LEU A 139 3.69 21.16 0.30
CA LEU A 139 3.35 21.49 1.68
C LEU A 139 4.20 20.71 2.70
N ARG A 140 4.39 19.43 2.48
CA ARG A 140 5.27 18.61 3.32
C ARG A 140 6.72 19.13 3.31
N ARG A 141 7.25 19.35 2.10
CA ARG A 141 8.64 19.77 1.91
C ARG A 141 8.94 21.20 2.40
N ASN A 142 8.05 22.14 2.08
CA ASN A 142 8.33 23.56 2.27
C ASN A 142 7.80 24.11 3.59
N LYS A 143 6.72 23.51 4.14
CA LYS A 143 6.10 23.95 5.40
C LYS A 143 6.33 22.98 6.56
N GLY A 144 6.96 21.82 6.31
CA GLY A 144 7.17 20.82 7.34
C GLY A 144 5.87 20.16 7.83
N GLN A 145 4.79 20.20 7.06
CA GLN A 145 3.54 19.59 7.46
C GLN A 145 3.70 18.09 7.65
N ARG A 146 3.09 17.57 8.72
CA ARG A 146 3.11 16.14 9.05
C ARG A 146 1.84 15.48 8.53
N TRP A 147 2.01 14.35 7.85
CA TRP A 147 0.92 13.68 7.16
C TRP A 147 0.80 12.21 7.57
N VAL A 148 -0.44 11.76 7.80
CA VAL A 148 -0.77 10.35 8.01
C VAL A 148 -1.79 9.90 6.97
N LYS A 149 -1.39 8.96 6.12
CA LYS A 149 -2.28 8.28 5.17
C LYS A 149 -3.02 7.17 5.90
N ILE A 150 -4.34 7.18 5.82
CA ILE A 150 -5.23 6.17 6.40
C ILE A 150 -6.14 5.54 5.34
N THR A 151 -5.69 5.47 4.09
CA THR A 151 -6.53 5.05 2.94
C THR A 151 -7.22 3.72 3.18
N PHE A 152 -6.58 2.77 3.86
CA PHE A 152 -7.11 1.45 4.11
C PHE A 152 -7.61 1.25 5.56
N PHE A 153 -7.45 2.22 6.43
CA PHE A 153 -8.07 2.23 7.75
C PHE A 153 -9.50 2.78 7.64
N ARG A 154 -10.39 1.94 7.10
CA ARG A 154 -11.76 2.34 6.69
C ARG A 154 -12.79 2.14 7.78
N ASP A 155 -12.49 1.35 8.80
CA ASP A 155 -13.37 0.96 9.89
C ASP A 155 -12.61 1.00 11.21
N LEU A 156 -13.22 1.56 12.25
CA LEU A 156 -12.59 1.67 13.57
C LEU A 156 -12.31 0.29 14.19
N ASP A 157 -13.10 -0.72 13.85
CA ASP A 157 -12.93 -2.07 14.38
C ASP A 157 -11.63 -2.74 13.88
N LEU A 158 -10.97 -2.19 12.84
CA LEU A 158 -9.63 -2.61 12.44
C LEU A 158 -8.58 -2.44 13.53
N LEU A 159 -8.84 -1.64 14.56
CA LEU A 159 -7.97 -1.53 15.75
C LEU A 159 -7.87 -2.84 16.55
N HIS A 160 -8.81 -3.78 16.36
CA HIS A 160 -8.75 -5.11 16.96
C HIS A 160 -7.83 -6.08 16.21
N THR A 161 -7.39 -5.73 14.99
CA THR A 161 -6.57 -6.65 14.20
C THR A 161 -5.19 -6.84 14.81
N PRO A 162 -4.61 -8.04 14.68
CA PRO A 162 -3.24 -8.30 15.11
C PRO A 162 -2.23 -7.32 14.49
N GLN A 163 -2.48 -6.89 13.26
CA GLN A 163 -1.67 -5.89 12.57
C GLN A 163 -1.70 -4.53 13.27
N ALA A 164 -2.87 -4.04 13.69
CA ALA A 164 -2.99 -2.77 14.40
C ALA A 164 -2.38 -2.83 15.81
N GLN A 165 -2.32 -4.01 16.42
CA GLN A 165 -1.75 -4.26 17.74
C GLN A 165 -0.23 -4.48 17.70
N PHE A 166 0.38 -4.63 16.52
CA PHE A 166 1.80 -4.88 16.40
C PHE A 166 2.62 -3.65 16.84
N PRO A 167 3.66 -3.82 17.69
CA PRO A 167 4.39 -2.68 18.27
C PRO A 167 5.04 -1.80 17.19
N VAL A 168 4.76 -0.50 17.25
CA VAL A 168 5.18 0.48 16.25
C VAL A 168 6.71 0.59 16.16
N GLU A 169 7.41 0.54 17.31
CA GLU A 169 8.88 0.61 17.34
C GLU A 169 9.52 -0.65 16.82
N LEU A 170 8.92 -1.82 17.10
CA LEU A 170 9.41 -3.09 16.58
C LEU A 170 9.28 -3.13 15.05
N LEU A 171 8.17 -2.62 14.51
CA LEU A 171 8.01 -2.47 13.07
C LEU A 171 9.11 -1.55 12.48
N GLY A 172 9.39 -0.43 13.15
CA GLY A 172 10.48 0.47 12.75
C GLY A 172 11.85 -0.21 12.74
N GLU A 173 12.13 -1.10 13.72
CA GLU A 173 13.39 -1.84 13.75
C GLU A 173 13.46 -2.92 12.66
N ILE A 174 12.38 -3.62 12.36
CA ILE A 174 12.31 -4.56 11.24
C ILE A 174 12.67 -3.86 9.93
N VAL A 175 12.10 -2.68 9.69
CA VAL A 175 12.39 -1.88 8.50
C VAL A 175 13.86 -1.45 8.45
N ARG A 176 14.43 -0.94 9.56
CA ARG A 176 15.85 -0.59 9.64
C ARG A 176 16.75 -1.79 9.38
N ALA A 177 16.41 -2.94 9.96
CA ALA A 177 17.13 -4.18 9.75
C ALA A 177 17.11 -4.62 8.28
N THR A 178 15.95 -4.50 7.62
CA THR A 178 15.85 -4.75 6.17
C THR A 178 16.73 -3.80 5.37
N GLY A 179 16.76 -2.52 5.74
CA GLY A 179 17.64 -1.53 5.13
C GLY A 179 19.14 -1.87 5.25
N ARG A 180 19.55 -2.59 6.32
CA ARG A 180 20.94 -3.07 6.50
C ARG A 180 21.32 -4.24 5.57
N LEU A 181 20.33 -4.92 4.99
CA LEU A 181 20.57 -6.02 4.03
C LEU A 181 20.98 -5.50 2.65
N PHE A 182 20.73 -4.23 2.32
CA PHE A 182 21.29 -3.64 1.10
C PHE A 182 22.81 -3.58 1.13
N PRO A 183 23.50 -3.62 -0.02
CA PRO A 183 24.92 -3.30 -0.10
C PRO A 183 25.26 -1.94 0.54
N GLU A 184 26.45 -1.77 1.06
CA GLU A 184 26.84 -0.48 1.62
C GLU A 184 27.00 0.59 0.55
N LYS A 185 27.61 0.23 -0.57
CA LYS A 185 27.90 1.09 -1.73
C LYS A 185 28.10 0.25 -2.99
N GLY A 186 28.16 0.95 -4.11
CA GLY A 186 28.46 0.39 -5.43
C GLY A 186 27.21 -0.05 -6.17
N ASP A 187 27.39 -0.25 -7.47
CA ASP A 187 26.36 -0.75 -8.34
C ASP A 187 26.07 -2.23 -8.03
N PHE A 188 24.82 -2.64 -8.15
CA PHE A 188 24.41 -4.02 -7.95
C PHE A 188 23.17 -4.36 -8.77
N LEU A 189 22.90 -5.65 -8.90
CA LEU A 189 21.68 -6.17 -9.47
C LEU A 189 20.75 -6.62 -8.33
N MET A 190 19.54 -6.06 -8.27
CA MET A 190 18.46 -6.62 -7.44
C MET A 190 17.77 -7.69 -8.26
N ARG A 191 17.74 -8.93 -7.77
CA ARG A 191 17.15 -10.06 -8.47
C ARG A 191 16.06 -10.70 -7.63
N PHE A 192 14.96 -11.02 -8.31
CA PHE A 192 13.79 -11.69 -7.77
C PHE A 192 13.61 -13.02 -8.46
N THR A 193 13.51 -14.11 -7.70
CA THR A 193 13.31 -15.46 -8.25
C THR A 193 12.27 -16.21 -7.44
N ASP A 194 11.62 -17.20 -8.03
CA ASP A 194 10.74 -18.14 -7.34
C ASP A 194 10.66 -19.49 -8.07
N PRO A 195 10.08 -20.53 -7.45
CA PRO A 195 9.96 -21.85 -8.07
C PRO A 195 9.06 -21.91 -9.31
N ARG A 196 8.21 -20.91 -9.57
CA ARG A 196 7.34 -20.84 -10.75
C ARG A 196 8.07 -20.36 -12.00
N GLY A 197 9.28 -19.86 -11.83
CA GLY A 197 10.09 -19.35 -12.94
C GLY A 197 10.21 -17.83 -12.99
N THR A 198 9.85 -17.11 -11.93
CA THR A 198 10.22 -15.69 -11.80
C THR A 198 11.73 -15.58 -11.86
N ASP A 199 12.23 -14.74 -12.76
CA ASP A 199 13.59 -14.23 -12.83
C ASP A 199 13.52 -12.80 -13.33
N PHE A 200 13.35 -11.89 -12.39
CA PHE A 200 13.15 -10.47 -12.65
C PHE A 200 14.30 -9.67 -12.05
N ARG A 201 14.77 -8.63 -12.75
CA ARG A 201 16.02 -7.95 -12.45
C ARG A 201 15.87 -6.44 -12.56
N ILE A 202 16.39 -5.74 -11.55
CA ILE A 202 16.47 -4.28 -11.51
C ILE A 202 17.94 -3.88 -11.31
N PRO A 203 18.59 -3.27 -12.30
CA PRO A 203 19.91 -2.68 -12.12
C PRO A 203 19.85 -1.48 -11.18
N TYR A 204 20.72 -1.45 -10.18
CA TYR A 204 20.88 -0.35 -9.23
C TYR A 204 22.23 0.29 -9.39
N SER A 205 22.27 1.60 -9.61
CA SER A 205 23.49 2.40 -9.45
C SER A 205 23.73 2.75 -7.99
N ASP A 206 24.97 3.03 -7.63
CA ASP A 206 25.31 3.53 -6.28
C ASP A 206 24.52 4.80 -5.93
N ALA A 207 24.30 5.68 -6.89
CA ALA A 207 23.51 6.91 -6.69
C ALA A 207 22.07 6.61 -6.28
N MET A 208 21.40 5.66 -6.93
CA MET A 208 20.07 5.18 -6.57
C MET A 208 20.05 4.57 -5.18
N LEU A 209 21.03 3.72 -4.85
CA LEU A 209 21.16 3.10 -3.53
C LEU A 209 21.32 4.13 -2.42
N GLN A 210 22.20 5.11 -2.59
CA GLN A 210 22.43 6.14 -1.59
C GLN A 210 21.19 7.02 -1.39
N LYS A 211 20.41 7.26 -2.43
CA LYS A 211 19.18 8.02 -2.34
C LYS A 211 18.08 7.22 -1.62
N LEU A 212 17.92 5.94 -1.96
CA LEU A 212 17.00 5.00 -1.29
C LEU A 212 17.28 4.96 0.23
N LYS A 213 18.53 4.77 0.64
CA LYS A 213 18.94 4.68 2.05
C LYS A 213 18.65 5.94 2.85
N ARG A 214 18.64 7.11 2.22
CA ARG A 214 18.29 8.38 2.88
C ARG A 214 16.81 8.61 3.06
N HIS A 215 15.97 7.81 2.43
CA HIS A 215 14.53 7.96 2.53
C HIS A 215 14.05 7.65 3.96
N ASN A 216 13.16 8.50 4.50
CA ASN A 216 12.71 8.44 5.89
C ASN A 216 12.10 7.09 6.28
N ARG A 217 11.33 6.47 5.37
CA ARG A 217 10.73 5.15 5.63
C ARG A 217 11.78 4.09 5.92
N TRP A 218 12.93 4.06 5.18
CA TRP A 218 14.04 3.13 5.42
C TRP A 218 14.77 3.38 6.73
N ARG A 219 14.61 4.56 7.34
CA ARG A 219 15.08 4.86 8.70
C ARG A 219 14.11 4.36 9.79
N GLY A 220 13.05 3.64 9.40
CA GLY A 220 12.04 3.10 10.30
C GLY A 220 11.06 4.15 10.84
N GLN A 221 10.92 5.28 10.12
CA GLN A 221 9.94 6.31 10.46
C GLN A 221 8.52 5.81 10.13
N ASN A 222 7.77 5.47 11.14
CA ASN A 222 6.39 4.99 11.04
C ASN A 222 5.44 5.72 12.02
N THR A 223 5.91 6.83 12.63
CA THR A 223 5.11 7.78 13.42
C THR A 223 5.18 9.17 12.81
N ALA A 224 4.14 9.97 13.00
CA ALA A 224 4.10 11.34 12.47
C ALA A 224 4.76 12.35 13.43
N GLU A 225 5.91 12.01 14.00
CA GLU A 225 6.65 12.86 14.93
C GLU A 225 7.55 13.90 14.25
N GLU A 226 8.17 13.56 13.12
CA GLU A 226 9.09 14.45 12.43
C GLU A 226 8.37 15.42 11.49
N ASP A 227 8.81 16.66 11.43
CA ASP A 227 8.26 17.64 10.52
C ASP A 227 8.53 17.23 9.06
N GLY A 228 7.56 17.45 8.18
CA GLY A 228 7.60 17.04 6.78
C GLY A 228 7.41 15.54 6.54
N CYS A 229 7.13 14.75 7.58
CA CYS A 229 6.93 13.31 7.45
C CYS A 229 5.66 12.96 6.67
N TYR A 230 5.69 11.78 6.08
CA TYR A 230 4.53 11.14 5.48
C TYR A 230 4.54 9.67 5.88
N VAL A 231 3.61 9.29 6.74
CA VAL A 231 3.51 7.92 7.26
C VAL A 231 2.18 7.29 6.89
N HIS A 232 2.14 5.98 6.85
CA HIS A 232 0.92 5.21 6.59
C HIS A 232 0.48 4.50 7.87
N TYR A 233 -0.80 4.61 8.22
CA TYR A 233 -1.40 3.81 9.28
C TYR A 233 -2.17 2.64 8.67
N LEU A 234 -1.90 1.45 9.14
CA LEU A 234 -2.24 0.17 8.52
C LEU A 234 -1.78 0.17 7.05
N PRO A 235 -0.45 0.24 6.81
CA PRO A 235 0.09 0.33 5.47
C PRO A 235 -0.17 -0.96 4.68
N THR A 236 -0.19 -0.84 3.36
CA THR A 236 -0.26 -1.98 2.44
C THR A 236 1.05 -2.74 2.35
N HIS A 237 2.15 -2.06 2.64
CA HIS A 237 3.53 -2.56 2.56
C HIS A 237 4.47 -1.67 3.35
N GLY A 238 5.69 -2.13 3.57
CA GLY A 238 6.78 -1.33 4.11
C GLY A 238 7.34 -0.32 3.11
N PRO A 239 8.57 0.17 3.29
CA PRO A 239 9.26 0.95 2.27
C PRO A 239 9.44 0.15 1.00
N ASN A 240 9.36 0.81 -0.16
CA ASN A 240 9.59 0.17 -1.44
C ASN A 240 11.05 -0.25 -1.60
N LEU A 241 11.26 -1.48 -2.07
CA LEU A 241 12.57 -1.94 -2.50
C LEU A 241 13.05 -1.17 -3.73
N PHE A 242 12.12 -0.74 -4.58
CA PHE A 242 12.33 0.11 -5.74
C PHE A 242 11.13 1.03 -5.95
N GLU A 243 11.40 2.28 -6.30
CA GLU A 243 10.42 3.27 -6.74
C GLU A 243 11.21 4.38 -7.47
N PRO A 244 10.94 4.69 -8.74
CA PRO A 244 11.70 5.67 -9.53
C PRO A 244 11.92 7.00 -8.80
N GLY A 245 10.87 7.60 -8.27
CA GLY A 245 10.95 8.86 -7.53
C GLY A 245 11.78 8.76 -6.24
N MET A 246 11.71 7.65 -5.52
CA MET A 246 12.48 7.40 -4.30
C MET A 246 13.97 7.23 -4.59
N VAL A 247 14.32 6.55 -5.67
CA VAL A 247 15.73 6.38 -6.09
C VAL A 247 16.23 7.53 -6.97
N GLY A 248 15.34 8.47 -7.32
CA GLY A 248 15.68 9.72 -7.99
C GLY A 248 15.81 9.68 -9.49
N LEU A 249 15.23 8.70 -10.10
CA LEU A 249 15.10 8.65 -11.55
C LEU A 249 14.13 9.72 -12.05
N GLN A 250 14.38 10.20 -13.25
CA GLN A 250 13.44 11.03 -13.99
C GLN A 250 12.54 10.14 -14.85
N PRO A 251 11.34 10.59 -15.23
CA PRO A 251 10.38 9.76 -15.99
C PRO A 251 10.93 9.16 -17.28
N GLU A 252 11.91 9.83 -17.91
CA GLU A 252 12.49 9.40 -19.19
C GLU A 252 13.74 8.54 -19.01
N GLU A 253 14.27 8.41 -17.80
CA GLU A 253 15.47 7.62 -17.53
C GLU A 253 15.14 6.14 -17.57
N LYS A 254 15.90 5.41 -18.39
CA LYS A 254 15.85 3.95 -18.47
C LYS A 254 16.99 3.33 -17.69
N ILE A 255 16.70 2.24 -17.02
CA ILE A 255 17.69 1.52 -16.21
C ILE A 255 17.90 0.08 -16.67
N GLY A 256 17.07 -0.43 -17.58
CA GLY A 256 17.18 -1.79 -18.11
C GLY A 256 16.53 -2.84 -17.21
N ILE A 257 15.35 -2.56 -16.69
CA ILE A 257 14.53 -3.54 -15.99
C ILE A 257 14.12 -4.63 -16.96
N GLU A 258 14.36 -5.89 -16.62
CA GLU A 258 14.08 -7.03 -17.48
C GLU A 258 13.70 -8.29 -16.70
N GLY A 259 13.08 -9.22 -17.40
CA GLY A 259 12.78 -10.56 -16.92
C GLY A 259 11.30 -10.84 -16.72
N MET A 260 11.00 -11.90 -15.99
CA MET A 260 9.67 -12.46 -15.82
C MET A 260 9.24 -12.43 -14.35
N ILE A 261 8.03 -11.97 -14.09
CA ILE A 261 7.34 -12.09 -12.79
C ILE A 261 6.18 -13.06 -12.96
N TRP A 262 6.14 -14.14 -12.18
CA TRP A 262 4.98 -15.03 -12.08
C TRP A 262 4.12 -14.63 -10.89
N ALA A 263 3.15 -13.73 -11.13
CA ALA A 263 2.26 -13.22 -10.11
C ALA A 263 1.26 -14.27 -9.64
N GLN A 264 1.01 -14.30 -8.32
CA GLN A 264 0.03 -15.19 -7.69
C GLN A 264 -1.31 -14.48 -7.44
N TRP A 265 -1.31 -13.16 -7.47
CA TRP A 265 -2.48 -12.32 -7.27
C TRP A 265 -2.27 -10.93 -7.89
N ALA A 266 -3.34 -10.18 -8.05
CA ALA A 266 -3.28 -8.76 -8.38
C ALA A 266 -4.38 -7.97 -7.66
N VAL A 267 -4.10 -6.69 -7.41
CA VAL A 267 -5.13 -5.75 -6.91
C VAL A 267 -6.31 -5.72 -7.88
N GLY A 268 -7.52 -5.74 -7.32
CA GLY A 268 -8.75 -5.80 -8.10
C GLY A 268 -9.37 -7.19 -8.18
N PHE A 269 -8.61 -8.23 -7.85
CA PHE A 269 -9.15 -9.59 -7.75
C PHE A 269 -9.48 -9.93 -6.29
N ASP A 270 -10.56 -10.64 -6.05
CA ASP A 270 -11.06 -10.98 -4.72
C ASP A 270 -10.34 -12.18 -4.06
N LYS A 271 -9.51 -12.88 -4.82
CA LYS A 271 -8.76 -14.06 -4.40
C LYS A 271 -7.49 -14.24 -5.24
N PRO A 272 -6.51 -15.04 -4.76
CA PRO A 272 -5.37 -15.46 -5.56
C PRO A 272 -5.79 -16.13 -6.88
N PHE A 273 -4.95 -16.01 -7.88
CA PHE A 273 -5.19 -16.61 -9.21
C PHE A 273 -5.28 -18.12 -9.12
N ALA A 274 -6.13 -18.70 -9.97
CA ALA A 274 -6.23 -20.15 -10.10
C ALA A 274 -4.92 -20.79 -10.62
N SER A 275 -4.20 -20.04 -11.48
CA SER A 275 -2.86 -20.36 -11.93
C SER A 275 -2.05 -19.06 -12.02
N PRO A 276 -0.76 -19.05 -11.66
CA PRO A 276 0.08 -17.87 -11.76
C PRO A 276 0.08 -17.28 -13.17
N VAL A 277 0.14 -15.95 -13.26
CA VAL A 277 0.21 -15.22 -14.53
C VAL A 277 1.59 -14.61 -14.67
N GLY A 278 2.26 -14.88 -15.79
CA GLY A 278 3.59 -14.36 -16.10
C GLY A 278 3.50 -12.97 -16.74
N VAL A 279 4.27 -12.02 -16.22
CA VAL A 279 4.42 -10.67 -16.79
C VAL A 279 5.89 -10.46 -17.15
N GLU A 280 6.14 -10.30 -18.44
CA GLU A 280 7.49 -10.17 -19.01
C GLU A 280 7.85 -8.71 -19.24
N PHE A 281 8.97 -8.29 -18.69
CA PHE A 281 9.58 -6.98 -18.89
C PHE A 281 10.76 -7.05 -19.85
N ARG A 282 10.83 -6.07 -20.76
CA ARG A 282 12.00 -5.79 -21.59
C ARG A 282 12.20 -4.28 -21.66
N ASP A 283 13.42 -3.81 -21.46
CA ASP A 283 13.76 -2.39 -21.53
C ASP A 283 12.81 -1.48 -20.72
N ASP A 284 12.56 -1.84 -19.45
CA ASP A 284 11.72 -1.13 -18.50
C ASP A 284 10.19 -1.19 -18.76
N VAL A 285 9.74 -1.92 -19.77
CA VAL A 285 8.35 -1.95 -20.22
C VAL A 285 7.79 -3.36 -20.20
N VAL A 286 6.53 -3.52 -19.82
CA VAL A 286 5.79 -4.78 -19.95
C VAL A 286 5.65 -5.13 -21.43
N HIS A 287 6.32 -6.19 -21.86
CA HIS A 287 6.35 -6.66 -23.22
C HIS A 287 5.26 -7.68 -23.54
N ALA A 288 5.03 -8.62 -22.59
CA ALA A 288 4.06 -9.69 -22.78
C ALA A 288 3.44 -10.13 -21.43
N VAL A 289 2.25 -10.69 -21.50
CA VAL A 289 1.57 -11.37 -20.40
C VAL A 289 1.30 -12.81 -20.81
N HIS A 290 1.79 -13.75 -20.01
CA HIS A 290 1.74 -15.19 -20.22
C HIS A 290 0.75 -15.85 -19.28
N GLY A 291 0.05 -16.85 -19.76
CA GLY A 291 -0.97 -17.58 -19.01
C GLY A 291 -2.26 -17.70 -19.81
N GLU A 292 -3.14 -18.53 -19.28
CA GLU A 292 -4.48 -18.79 -19.85
C GLU A 292 -5.56 -18.41 -18.83
N GLY A 293 -6.78 -18.21 -19.32
CA GLY A 293 -7.93 -17.91 -18.48
C GLY A 293 -8.15 -16.41 -18.25
N PHE A 294 -9.18 -16.14 -17.47
CA PHE A 294 -9.71 -14.79 -17.25
C PHE A 294 -8.67 -13.82 -16.68
N GLU A 295 -7.92 -14.26 -15.67
CA GLU A 295 -6.91 -13.41 -15.00
C GLU A 295 -5.80 -12.96 -15.98
N ALA A 296 -5.33 -13.89 -16.82
CA ALA A 296 -4.30 -13.58 -17.81
C ALA A 296 -4.83 -12.67 -18.92
N GLU A 297 -6.09 -12.83 -19.34
CA GLU A 297 -6.74 -11.97 -20.33
C GLU A 297 -6.88 -10.54 -19.79
N VAL A 298 -7.38 -10.39 -18.57
CA VAL A 298 -7.51 -9.08 -17.92
C VAL A 298 -6.14 -8.40 -17.79
N LEU A 299 -5.14 -9.10 -17.25
CA LEU A 299 -3.81 -8.51 -17.08
C LEU A 299 -3.14 -8.15 -18.41
N ARG A 300 -3.41 -8.90 -19.48
CA ARG A 300 -2.92 -8.59 -20.83
C ARG A 300 -3.50 -7.29 -21.37
N ASP A 301 -4.79 -7.08 -21.13
CA ASP A 301 -5.47 -5.84 -21.55
C ASP A 301 -4.94 -4.59 -20.81
N TYR A 302 -4.57 -4.76 -19.53
CA TYR A 302 -4.18 -3.64 -18.69
C TYR A 302 -2.70 -3.31 -18.74
N LEU A 303 -1.82 -4.32 -18.81
CA LEU A 303 -0.42 -4.15 -18.46
C LEU A 303 0.53 -3.98 -19.63
N ILE A 304 0.21 -4.47 -20.82
CA ILE A 304 1.13 -4.36 -21.99
C ILE A 304 1.42 -2.89 -22.30
N GLY A 305 2.73 -2.55 -22.37
CA GLY A 305 3.22 -1.19 -22.53
C GLY A 305 3.35 -0.41 -21.22
N GLY A 306 2.92 -0.97 -20.10
CA GLY A 306 3.07 -0.36 -18.77
C GLY A 306 4.51 -0.38 -18.28
N THR A 307 4.80 0.45 -17.29
CA THR A 307 6.12 0.59 -16.65
C THR A 307 6.07 0.22 -15.18
N LEU A 308 7.18 -0.26 -14.63
CA LEU A 308 7.30 -0.54 -13.21
C LEU A 308 7.37 0.78 -12.44
N GLU A 309 6.40 1.02 -11.55
CA GLU A 309 6.37 2.18 -10.66
C GLU A 309 6.94 1.88 -9.27
N GLU A 310 6.69 0.68 -8.75
CA GLU A 310 7.21 0.31 -7.44
C GLU A 310 7.41 -1.20 -7.28
N VAL A 311 8.30 -1.56 -6.39
CA VAL A 311 8.38 -2.89 -5.80
C VAL A 311 8.26 -2.73 -4.29
N GLY A 312 7.11 -3.03 -3.75
CA GLY A 312 6.85 -2.99 -2.32
C GLY A 312 7.17 -4.32 -1.64
N CYS A 313 7.55 -4.24 -0.37
CA CYS A 313 7.81 -5.41 0.47
C CYS A 313 7.00 -5.31 1.76
N GLY A 314 6.36 -6.40 2.15
CA GLY A 314 5.67 -6.51 3.43
C GLY A 314 6.64 -6.64 4.60
N HIS A 315 6.31 -6.03 5.74
CA HIS A 315 7.15 -6.00 6.93
C HIS A 315 6.40 -6.30 8.24
N VAL A 316 5.08 -6.47 8.20
CA VAL A 316 4.27 -6.64 9.41
C VAL A 316 4.00 -8.12 9.70
N PRO A 317 4.64 -8.74 10.73
CA PRO A 317 4.48 -10.15 11.03
C PRO A 317 3.05 -10.56 11.39
N LYS A 318 2.21 -9.61 11.75
CA LYS A 318 0.81 -9.85 12.11
C LYS A 318 -0.18 -9.47 11.00
N ALA A 319 0.30 -9.10 9.81
CA ALA A 319 -0.53 -9.03 8.62
C ALA A 319 -0.84 -10.45 8.11
N PRO A 320 -2.12 -10.78 7.86
CA PRO A 320 -2.48 -12.11 7.37
C PRO A 320 -1.91 -12.32 5.96
N ARG A 321 -1.16 -13.43 5.79
CA ARG A 321 -0.63 -13.83 4.50
C ARG A 321 -1.77 -14.43 3.67
N PHE A 322 -1.77 -14.26 2.38
CA PHE A 322 -2.81 -14.72 1.47
C PHE A 322 -4.20 -14.11 1.68
N ASP A 323 -4.31 -13.06 2.44
CA ASP A 323 -5.55 -12.29 2.52
C ASP A 323 -5.60 -11.24 1.41
N ILE A 324 -6.80 -10.72 1.16
CA ILE A 324 -7.01 -9.72 0.12
C ILE A 324 -6.18 -8.45 0.40
N TYR A 325 -5.79 -7.78 -0.68
CA TYR A 325 -5.22 -6.45 -0.58
C TYR A 325 -6.07 -5.54 0.35
N PRO A 326 -5.48 -4.78 1.27
CA PRO A 326 -4.04 -4.54 1.41
C PRO A 326 -3.32 -5.44 2.43
N ALA A 327 -3.99 -6.34 3.11
CA ALA A 327 -3.40 -7.07 4.22
C ALA A 327 -2.31 -8.06 3.77
N GLY A 328 -2.61 -8.92 2.78
CA GLY A 328 -1.68 -9.95 2.32
C GLY A 328 -0.32 -9.42 1.85
N PRO A 329 -0.26 -8.39 1.00
CA PRO A 329 1.02 -7.80 0.56
C PRO A 329 1.86 -7.20 1.68
N ASN A 330 1.26 -6.90 2.85
CA ASN A 330 1.99 -6.38 4.00
C ASN A 330 2.61 -7.47 4.91
N SER A 331 2.30 -8.74 4.68
CA SER A 331 2.94 -9.84 5.40
C SER A 331 4.44 -9.89 5.08
N PRO A 332 5.32 -10.24 6.06
CA PRO A 332 6.75 -10.16 5.84
C PRO A 332 7.22 -11.01 4.68
N GLY A 333 8.01 -10.42 3.80
CA GLY A 333 8.54 -11.09 2.62
C GLY A 333 7.57 -11.26 1.45
N ALA A 334 6.30 -10.88 1.62
CA ALA A 334 5.41 -10.71 0.47
C ALA A 334 5.87 -9.51 -0.36
N LEU A 335 5.78 -9.65 -1.68
CA LEU A 335 6.14 -8.59 -2.61
C LEU A 335 4.91 -8.16 -3.40
N HIS A 336 4.85 -6.89 -3.75
CA HIS A 336 4.01 -6.44 -4.85
C HIS A 336 4.83 -5.60 -5.82
N PHE A 337 4.45 -5.71 -7.08
CA PHE A 337 5.05 -4.98 -8.20
C PHE A 337 3.96 -4.07 -8.77
N GLY A 338 4.07 -2.78 -8.48
CA GLY A 338 3.14 -1.78 -8.98
C GLY A 338 3.50 -1.39 -10.41
N ILE A 339 2.55 -1.57 -11.32
CA ILE A 339 2.72 -1.28 -12.73
C ILE A 339 1.76 -0.17 -13.13
N ASN A 340 2.28 0.90 -13.71
CA ASN A 340 1.49 1.95 -14.33
C ASN A 340 1.22 1.60 -15.79
N ALA A 341 -0.03 1.35 -16.14
CA ALA A 341 -0.45 1.13 -17.52
C ALA A 341 -0.56 2.46 -18.27
N LEU A 342 -0.03 2.52 -19.49
CA LEU A 342 0.02 3.76 -20.27
C LEU A 342 -1.33 4.16 -20.86
N GLN A 343 -2.22 3.20 -21.13
CA GLN A 343 -3.54 3.48 -21.67
C GLN A 343 -4.57 2.48 -21.13
N PRO A 344 -5.77 2.96 -20.80
CA PRO A 344 -6.86 2.05 -20.48
C PRO A 344 -7.20 1.19 -21.71
N SER A 345 -7.54 -0.09 -21.50
CA SER A 345 -8.07 -0.97 -22.54
C SER A 345 -9.30 -0.35 -23.21
N GLU A 346 -9.68 -0.84 -24.39
CA GLU A 346 -10.92 -0.40 -25.04
C GLU A 346 -12.14 -0.61 -24.13
N TYR A 347 -12.15 -1.68 -23.35
CA TYR A 347 -13.17 -1.93 -22.34
C TYR A 347 -13.23 -0.80 -21.31
N LEU A 348 -12.10 -0.42 -20.71
CA LEU A 348 -12.05 0.67 -19.73
C LEU A 348 -12.45 2.01 -20.32
N ARG A 349 -12.08 2.30 -21.56
CA ARG A 349 -12.54 3.52 -22.23
C ARG A 349 -14.06 3.56 -22.40
N ARG A 350 -14.70 2.41 -22.57
CA ARG A 350 -16.17 2.32 -22.65
C ARG A 350 -16.84 2.49 -21.31
N VAL A 351 -16.32 1.86 -20.24
CA VAL A 351 -16.94 1.91 -18.91
C VAL A 351 -16.55 3.15 -18.12
N MET A 352 -15.40 3.77 -18.44
CA MET A 352 -14.89 5.00 -17.84
C MET A 352 -14.44 6.00 -18.92
N PRO A 353 -15.37 6.55 -19.72
CA PRO A 353 -15.03 7.39 -20.89
C PRO A 353 -14.32 8.70 -20.52
N ASN A 354 -14.41 9.12 -19.27
CA ASN A 354 -13.76 10.33 -18.75
C ASN A 354 -12.50 10.01 -17.94
N TRP A 355 -11.92 8.83 -18.15
CA TRP A 355 -10.65 8.49 -17.54
C TRP A 355 -9.55 9.36 -18.13
N GLU A 356 -9.32 10.48 -17.46
CA GLU A 356 -8.17 11.34 -17.67
C GLU A 356 -7.23 11.08 -16.50
N GLU A 357 -6.00 10.73 -16.81
CA GLU A 357 -4.90 10.48 -15.87
C GLU A 357 -5.15 10.69 -14.35
N PRO A 358 -4.52 9.87 -13.49
CA PRO A 358 -3.32 9.08 -13.74
C PRO A 358 -3.63 7.72 -14.34
N HIS A 359 -2.59 7.13 -14.92
CA HIS A 359 -2.57 5.78 -15.45
C HIS A 359 -3.12 4.78 -14.44
N ILE A 360 -3.66 3.67 -14.92
CA ILE A 360 -4.05 2.56 -14.05
C ILE A 360 -2.79 2.06 -13.35
N HIS A 361 -2.85 2.06 -12.03
CA HIS A 361 -1.84 1.43 -11.20
C HIS A 361 -2.36 0.07 -10.74
N MET A 362 -1.61 -0.99 -11.03
CA MET A 362 -1.98 -2.34 -10.65
C MET A 362 -0.82 -3.03 -9.94
N ASP A 363 -1.07 -3.50 -8.73
CA ASP A 363 -0.11 -4.26 -7.95
C ASP A 363 -0.24 -5.76 -8.26
N LEU A 364 0.82 -6.36 -8.76
CA LEU A 364 0.99 -7.80 -8.86
C LEU A 364 1.62 -8.32 -7.58
N VAL A 365 1.13 -9.42 -7.03
CA VAL A 365 1.58 -9.92 -5.73
C VAL A 365 2.24 -11.29 -5.86
N THR A 366 3.38 -11.47 -5.16
CA THR A 366 4.05 -12.75 -4.95
C THR A 366 4.33 -12.97 -3.46
N TYR A 367 4.27 -14.23 -2.98
CA TYR A 367 4.40 -14.53 -1.57
C TYR A 367 5.64 -15.35 -1.18
N ASP A 368 6.26 -16.03 -2.12
CA ASP A 368 7.33 -17.01 -1.91
C ASP A 368 8.57 -16.73 -2.77
N SER A 369 8.78 -15.46 -3.08
CA SER A 369 9.94 -15.03 -3.84
C SER A 369 11.22 -15.02 -2.98
N THR A 370 12.34 -15.28 -3.63
CA THR A 370 13.67 -15.01 -3.10
C THR A 370 14.19 -13.73 -3.71
N VAL A 371 14.70 -12.82 -2.88
CA VAL A 371 15.23 -11.51 -3.30
C VAL A 371 16.67 -11.37 -2.86
N THR A 372 17.55 -11.00 -3.80
CA THR A 372 18.95 -10.68 -3.50
C THR A 372 19.28 -9.25 -3.96
N ALA A 373 20.04 -8.53 -3.15
CA ALA A 373 20.66 -7.24 -3.51
C ALA A 373 22.16 -7.49 -3.74
N GLY A 374 22.56 -7.65 -5.00
CA GLY A 374 23.85 -8.21 -5.35
C GLY A 374 23.99 -9.63 -4.81
N ASN A 375 25.01 -9.87 -3.97
CA ASN A 375 25.24 -11.17 -3.34
C ASN A 375 24.58 -11.32 -1.96
N LYS A 376 23.84 -10.31 -1.49
CA LYS A 376 23.21 -10.36 -0.17
C LYS A 376 21.75 -10.80 -0.29
N PRO A 377 21.34 -11.90 0.34
CA PRO A 377 19.93 -12.26 0.39
C PRO A 377 19.16 -11.29 1.33
N MET A 378 17.96 -10.93 0.93
CA MET A 378 17.03 -10.10 1.71
C MET A 378 15.78 -10.88 2.10
N ILE A 379 15.29 -11.69 1.16
CA ILE A 379 14.14 -12.57 1.33
C ILE A 379 14.52 -13.93 0.77
N GLU A 380 14.23 -14.99 1.49
CA GLU A 380 14.43 -16.37 1.06
C GLU A 380 13.10 -17.13 1.09
N ASP A 381 12.63 -17.59 -0.05
CA ASP A 381 11.36 -18.34 -0.20
C ASP A 381 10.19 -17.65 0.52
N GLY A 382 10.11 -16.32 0.36
CA GLY A 382 9.09 -15.49 1.00
C GLY A 382 9.32 -15.21 2.49
N TYR A 383 10.46 -15.58 3.06
CA TYR A 383 10.83 -15.25 4.44
C TYR A 383 11.73 -14.00 4.48
N LEU A 384 11.30 -12.97 5.18
CA LEU A 384 12.04 -11.73 5.35
C LEU A 384 13.19 -11.90 6.35
N LEU A 385 14.44 -11.88 5.87
CA LEU A 385 15.62 -12.23 6.70
C LEU A 385 15.88 -11.26 7.85
N SER A 386 15.43 -10.01 7.75
CA SER A 386 15.55 -9.05 8.85
C SER A 386 14.82 -9.46 10.13
N LEU A 387 13.87 -10.41 10.07
CA LEU A 387 13.22 -10.96 11.27
C LEU A 387 14.19 -11.79 12.14
N ARG A 388 15.31 -12.24 11.56
CA ARG A 388 16.39 -12.93 12.28
C ARG A 388 17.46 -11.98 12.82
N ASP A 389 17.38 -10.69 12.49
CA ASP A 389 18.38 -9.70 12.95
C ASP A 389 18.40 -9.65 14.49
N PRO A 390 19.58 -9.72 15.14
CA PRO A 390 19.68 -9.70 16.60
C PRO A 390 19.04 -8.48 17.27
N ALA A 391 19.11 -7.30 16.63
CA ALA A 391 18.48 -6.08 17.17
C ALA A 391 16.95 -6.16 17.12
N VAL A 392 16.38 -6.76 16.07
CA VAL A 392 14.94 -7.02 15.95
C VAL A 392 14.52 -8.01 17.05
N ARG A 393 15.25 -9.10 17.23
CA ARG A 393 14.95 -10.09 18.27
C ARG A 393 15.02 -9.51 19.67
N ALA A 394 16.09 -8.78 19.99
CA ALA A 394 16.24 -8.11 21.29
C ALA A 394 15.17 -7.04 21.54
N MET A 395 14.70 -6.36 20.49
CA MET A 395 13.58 -5.42 20.62
C MET A 395 12.27 -6.17 20.84
N ALA A 396 12.03 -7.29 20.15
CA ALA A 396 10.81 -8.10 20.32
C ALA A 396 10.64 -8.60 21.76
N GLU A 397 11.72 -9.00 22.44
CA GLU A 397 11.70 -9.43 23.85
C GLU A 397 11.09 -8.39 24.79
N ARG A 398 11.11 -7.11 24.43
CA ARG A 398 10.50 -6.02 25.22
C ARG A 398 8.97 -6.02 25.16
N TYR A 399 8.40 -6.69 24.16
CA TYR A 399 6.96 -6.72 23.90
C TYR A 399 6.33 -8.10 24.10
N GLY A 400 7.14 -9.16 24.14
CA GLY A 400 6.69 -10.54 24.31
C GLY A 400 7.70 -11.56 23.81
N ASP A 401 7.22 -12.77 23.56
CA ASP A 401 8.05 -13.83 22.97
C ASP A 401 8.38 -13.46 21.50
N PRO A 402 9.66 -13.37 21.12
CA PRO A 402 10.05 -13.09 19.75
C PRO A 402 9.51 -14.09 18.71
N VAL A 403 9.34 -15.36 19.08
CA VAL A 403 8.78 -16.38 18.18
C VAL A 403 7.32 -16.06 17.90
N ASP A 404 6.54 -15.80 18.94
CA ASP A 404 5.14 -15.44 18.78
C ASP A 404 4.95 -14.14 18.01
N LEU A 405 5.82 -13.15 18.24
CA LEU A 405 5.71 -11.85 17.59
C LEU A 405 6.16 -11.86 16.12
N LEU A 406 7.24 -12.58 15.81
CA LEU A 406 7.93 -12.47 14.53
C LEU A 406 7.67 -13.65 13.57
N GLU A 407 7.40 -14.86 14.12
CA GLU A 407 7.31 -16.09 13.31
C GLU A 407 5.89 -16.65 13.20
N ALA A 408 5.01 -16.37 14.16
CA ALA A 408 3.62 -16.83 14.12
C ALA A 408 2.77 -15.89 13.27
N TYR A 409 2.65 -16.18 11.99
CA TYR A 409 1.79 -15.42 11.07
C TYR A 409 0.33 -15.78 11.27
N PRO A 410 -0.59 -14.78 11.25
CA PRO A 410 -2.02 -15.07 11.21
C PRO A 410 -2.39 -15.76 9.89
N VAL A 411 -3.23 -16.77 9.96
CA VAL A 411 -3.71 -17.59 8.83
C VAL A 411 -5.12 -17.15 8.44
#